data_6473874e9bc4acca301156fe27529ba4
#
_entry.id   6473874e9bc4acca301156fe27529ba4
#
_cell.length_a   1.000
_cell.length_b   1.000
_cell.length_c   1.000
_cell.angle_alpha   90.00
_cell.angle_beta   90.00
_cell.angle_gamma   90.00
#
_symmetry.space_group_name_H-M   'P 1'
#
loop_
_entity.id
_entity.type
_entity.pdbx_description
1 polymer ?
#
loop_
_entity_poly.entity_id
_entity_poly.type
_entity_poly.pdbx_seq_one_letter_code
_entity_poly.pdbx_strand_id
1 'polypeptide(L)'
;MALAGKELITSDITVMELAMKYGYDSPDSFTKAFSRFHGYTPQTVRKNKTMIKTFAPLKITISLKGGYIMDYKIVKKEAFTILGASKEFSYENPKQEIPLFWQEHYASGKGKYVCGMFGINIDPQWGNDKFEYLIADIYNPAVDIPEGLTVKTIPAFTWAVFPCKGALPDALQDVNTKIFSEWLPALQDYEFAAGYCVEMYDMPDKYPNGTSDKNYYTEIWIPVKKK
;
A
#
# COMPACT_ATOMS: atom_id res chain seq x y z
N MET A 1 35.06 -8.71 13.92
CA MET A 1 34.77 -9.20 15.28
C MET A 1 33.72 -10.31 15.30
N ALA A 2 32.53 -10.13 14.70
CA ALA A 2 31.49 -11.20 14.72
C ALA A 2 31.99 -12.54 14.13
N LEU A 3 32.68 -12.52 13.00
CA LEU A 3 33.26 -13.71 12.39
C LEU A 3 34.38 -14.31 13.27
N ALA A 4 35.22 -13.46 13.86
CA ALA A 4 36.26 -13.91 14.78
C ALA A 4 35.67 -14.61 16.03
N GLY A 5 34.57 -14.09 16.56
CA GLY A 5 33.83 -14.73 17.66
C GLY A 5 33.28 -16.11 17.27
N LYS A 6 32.68 -16.22 16.08
CA LYS A 6 32.20 -17.51 15.56
C LYS A 6 33.33 -18.51 15.41
N GLU A 7 34.45 -18.14 14.79
CA GLU A 7 35.61 -19.00 14.58
C GLU A 7 36.23 -19.45 15.87
N LEU A 8 36.30 -18.54 16.88
CA LEU A 8 36.85 -18.84 18.20
C LEU A 8 36.12 -19.97 18.94
N ILE A 9 34.80 -20.13 18.72
CA ILE A 9 34.01 -21.17 19.38
C ILE A 9 33.79 -22.43 18.52
N THR A 10 34.07 -22.35 17.21
CA THR A 10 33.90 -23.47 16.28
C THR A 10 35.21 -24.17 15.90
N SER A 11 36.39 -23.64 16.31
CA SER A 11 37.70 -24.19 16.00
C SER A 11 38.66 -24.07 17.20
N ASP A 12 39.77 -24.80 17.14
CA ASP A 12 40.79 -24.77 18.16
C ASP A 12 41.88 -23.69 17.91
N ILE A 13 41.63 -22.76 16.99
CA ILE A 13 42.52 -21.67 16.62
C ILE A 13 42.93 -20.86 17.86
N THR A 14 44.20 -20.57 18.03
CA THR A 14 44.67 -19.78 19.18
C THR A 14 44.26 -18.32 19.05
N VAL A 15 44.22 -17.60 20.20
CA VAL A 15 43.93 -16.16 20.19
C VAL A 15 44.97 -15.37 19.39
N MET A 16 46.21 -15.82 19.40
CA MET A 16 47.31 -15.22 18.62
C MET A 16 47.07 -15.38 17.12
N GLU A 17 46.81 -16.60 16.66
CA GLU A 17 46.50 -16.88 15.25
C GLU A 17 45.23 -16.13 14.77
N LEU A 18 44.23 -16.08 15.64
CA LEU A 18 42.99 -15.34 15.33
C LEU A 18 43.28 -13.84 15.20
N ALA A 19 44.09 -13.26 16.09
CA ALA A 19 44.50 -11.87 16.00
C ALA A 19 45.19 -11.56 14.67
N MET A 20 46.17 -12.37 14.31
CA MET A 20 46.90 -12.22 13.03
C MET A 20 45.97 -12.38 11.82
N LYS A 21 45.10 -13.40 11.84
CA LYS A 21 44.13 -13.66 10.76
C LYS A 21 43.21 -12.49 10.51
N TYR A 22 42.80 -11.79 11.56
CA TYR A 22 41.89 -10.64 11.47
C TYR A 22 42.61 -9.28 11.44
N GLY A 23 43.90 -9.27 11.13
CA GLY A 23 44.69 -8.07 10.85
C GLY A 23 45.09 -7.26 12.09
N TYR A 24 45.25 -7.89 13.25
CA TYR A 24 45.70 -7.25 14.46
C TYR A 24 47.20 -7.52 14.68
N ASP A 25 47.96 -6.49 15.00
CA ASP A 25 49.41 -6.57 15.21
C ASP A 25 49.79 -7.30 16.51
N SER A 26 48.85 -7.46 17.44
CA SER A 26 49.07 -8.17 18.70
C SER A 26 47.82 -8.82 19.26
N PRO A 27 47.96 -9.92 20.02
CA PRO A 27 46.83 -10.54 20.75
C PRO A 27 46.17 -9.61 21.74
N ASP A 28 46.90 -8.66 22.32
CA ASP A 28 46.37 -7.69 23.28
C ASP A 28 45.43 -6.68 22.61
N SER A 29 45.81 -6.14 21.45
CA SER A 29 44.99 -5.24 20.64
C SER A 29 43.75 -5.92 20.19
N PHE A 30 43.83 -7.18 19.72
CA PHE A 30 42.69 -8.01 19.36
C PHE A 30 41.77 -8.24 20.57
N THR A 31 42.34 -8.64 21.72
CA THR A 31 41.57 -8.94 22.93
C THR A 31 40.77 -7.71 23.42
N LYS A 32 41.37 -6.51 23.37
CA LYS A 32 40.67 -5.26 23.69
C LYS A 32 39.53 -4.99 22.73
N ALA A 33 39.76 -5.11 21.43
CA ALA A 33 38.70 -4.88 20.41
C ALA A 33 37.58 -5.94 20.49
N PHE A 34 37.97 -7.19 20.70
CA PHE A 34 37.05 -8.31 20.88
C PHE A 34 36.17 -8.11 22.10
N SER A 35 36.74 -7.75 23.25
CA SER A 35 36.02 -7.52 24.48
C SER A 35 35.06 -6.31 24.39
N ARG A 36 35.49 -5.24 23.69
CA ARG A 36 34.63 -4.08 23.41
C ARG A 36 33.40 -4.46 22.58
N PHE A 37 33.57 -5.35 21.61
CA PHE A 37 32.53 -5.77 20.71
C PHE A 37 31.57 -6.79 21.35
N HIS A 38 32.14 -7.85 21.94
CA HIS A 38 31.37 -8.97 22.48
C HIS A 38 30.91 -8.78 23.93
N GLY A 39 31.62 -7.93 24.70
CA GLY A 39 31.43 -7.74 26.13
C GLY A 39 32.23 -8.72 27.02
N TYR A 40 32.96 -9.66 26.43
CA TYR A 40 33.74 -10.70 27.12
C TYR A 40 35.07 -10.92 26.42
N THR A 41 36.07 -11.39 27.17
CA THR A 41 37.41 -11.72 26.59
C THR A 41 37.30 -12.98 25.71
N PRO A 42 38.20 -13.14 24.72
CA PRO A 42 38.27 -14.36 23.92
C PRO A 42 38.38 -15.64 24.75
N GLN A 43 39.17 -15.61 25.81
CA GLN A 43 39.33 -16.76 26.72
C GLN A 43 38.04 -17.11 27.43
N THR A 44 37.27 -16.12 27.92
CA THR A 44 35.98 -16.30 28.57
C THR A 44 34.98 -16.90 27.62
N VAL A 45 34.91 -16.39 26.36
CA VAL A 45 34.02 -16.89 25.32
C VAL A 45 34.34 -18.35 24.97
N ARG A 46 35.64 -18.69 24.82
CA ARG A 46 36.06 -20.07 24.54
C ARG A 46 35.68 -21.04 25.66
N LYS A 47 35.91 -20.64 26.92
CA LYS A 47 35.65 -21.49 28.10
C LYS A 47 34.14 -21.76 28.24
N ASN A 48 33.35 -20.76 28.05
CA ASN A 48 31.88 -20.84 28.33
C ASN A 48 31.01 -21.18 27.11
N LYS A 49 31.58 -21.17 25.90
CA LYS A 49 30.90 -21.38 24.58
C LYS A 49 29.60 -20.59 24.41
N THR A 50 29.48 -19.47 25.11
CA THR A 50 28.24 -18.70 25.18
C THR A 50 28.48 -17.23 24.85
N MET A 51 27.40 -16.59 24.35
CA MET A 51 27.24 -15.14 24.25
C MET A 51 28.24 -14.39 23.38
N ILE A 52 28.34 -14.77 22.12
CA ILE A 52 28.95 -13.90 21.10
C ILE A 52 27.87 -13.04 20.41
N LYS A 53 28.20 -11.79 20.13
CA LYS A 53 27.39 -10.97 19.25
C LYS A 53 27.63 -11.39 17.82
N THR A 54 26.57 -11.80 17.14
CA THR A 54 26.60 -12.13 15.71
C THR A 54 25.67 -11.20 14.95
N PHE A 55 25.99 -10.95 13.69
CA PHE A 55 25.06 -10.31 12.76
C PHE A 55 24.43 -11.40 11.89
N ALA A 56 23.10 -11.33 11.72
CA ALA A 56 22.46 -12.11 10.68
C ALA A 56 23.00 -11.67 9.32
N PRO A 57 23.27 -12.60 8.39
CA PRO A 57 23.65 -12.22 7.03
C PRO A 57 22.59 -11.29 6.43
N LEU A 58 23.04 -10.20 5.80
CA LEU A 58 22.14 -9.35 5.06
C LEU A 58 21.59 -10.14 3.88
N LYS A 59 20.28 -10.43 3.89
CA LYS A 59 19.59 -11.04 2.77
C LYS A 59 18.94 -9.91 1.95
N ILE A 60 19.55 -9.60 0.80
CA ILE A 60 18.95 -8.68 -0.17
C ILE A 60 18.12 -9.51 -1.13
N THR A 61 16.80 -9.27 -1.15
CA THR A 61 15.90 -9.85 -2.15
C THR A 61 15.58 -8.75 -3.14
N ILE A 62 16.07 -8.86 -4.37
CA ILE A 62 15.73 -7.96 -5.47
C ILE A 62 14.55 -8.60 -6.19
N SER A 63 13.39 -7.96 -6.16
CA SER A 63 12.24 -8.33 -6.97
C SER A 63 12.16 -7.36 -8.15
N LEU A 64 12.41 -7.86 -9.35
CA LEU A 64 12.19 -7.13 -10.58
C LEU A 64 10.74 -7.39 -10.99
N LYS A 65 9.88 -6.40 -10.80
CA LYS A 65 8.53 -6.37 -11.35
C LYS A 65 8.52 -5.30 -12.42
N GLY A 66 8.21 -5.67 -13.63
CA GLY A 66 8.13 -4.75 -14.76
C GLY A 66 7.67 -5.47 -16.01
N GLY A 67 7.16 -4.69 -16.97
CA GLY A 67 6.70 -5.23 -18.26
C GLY A 67 5.19 -5.31 -18.42
N TYR A 68 4.41 -4.74 -17.50
CA TYR A 68 2.98 -4.53 -17.72
C TYR A 68 2.75 -3.16 -18.35
N ILE A 69 2.17 -3.17 -19.55
CA ILE A 69 1.54 -1.96 -20.08
C ILE A 69 0.23 -1.83 -19.33
N MET A 70 0.14 -0.88 -18.40
CA MET A 70 -1.15 -0.51 -17.84
C MET A 70 -1.88 0.36 -18.84
N ASP A 71 -3.00 -0.14 -19.35
CA ASP A 71 -3.89 0.68 -20.15
C ASP A 71 -4.52 1.75 -19.27
N TYR A 72 -4.31 2.99 -19.61
CA TYR A 72 -5.00 4.12 -19.00
C TYR A 72 -5.16 5.25 -20.01
N LYS A 73 -6.10 6.13 -19.75
CA LYS A 73 -6.33 7.34 -20.57
C LYS A 73 -6.31 8.57 -19.68
N ILE A 74 -5.79 9.66 -20.24
CA ILE A 74 -5.85 10.97 -19.61
C ILE A 74 -7.09 11.69 -20.13
N VAL A 75 -8.02 12.02 -19.23
CA VAL A 75 -9.32 12.64 -19.56
C VAL A 75 -9.54 13.85 -18.66
N LYS A 76 -9.90 14.99 -19.27
CA LYS A 76 -10.42 16.13 -18.51
C LYS A 76 -11.89 15.91 -18.21
N LYS A 77 -12.26 16.05 -16.95
CA LYS A 77 -13.68 16.02 -16.51
C LYS A 77 -13.97 17.31 -15.76
N GLU A 78 -15.09 17.92 -16.09
CA GLU A 78 -15.63 19.06 -15.36
C GLU A 78 -16.03 18.66 -13.94
N ALA A 79 -16.23 19.64 -13.07
CA ALA A 79 -16.74 19.40 -11.74
C ALA A 79 -18.13 18.74 -11.82
N PHE A 80 -18.36 17.75 -10.99
CA PHE A 80 -19.65 17.07 -10.93
C PHE A 80 -20.11 16.90 -9.48
N THR A 81 -21.40 16.98 -9.29
CA THR A 81 -22.03 16.90 -7.97
C THR A 81 -22.60 15.50 -7.77
N ILE A 82 -22.38 14.95 -6.60
CA ILE A 82 -22.80 13.62 -6.19
C ILE A 82 -23.71 13.70 -4.96
N LEU A 83 -24.60 12.73 -4.85
CA LEU A 83 -25.36 12.41 -3.64
C LEU A 83 -24.86 11.08 -3.12
N GLY A 84 -24.53 10.97 -1.85
CA GLY A 84 -23.99 9.74 -1.32
C GLY A 84 -24.06 9.57 0.20
N ALA A 85 -23.87 8.33 0.65
CA ALA A 85 -23.59 8.01 2.03
C ALA A 85 -22.09 8.15 2.27
N SER A 86 -21.72 8.86 3.33
CA SER A 86 -20.33 9.15 3.70
C SER A 86 -19.98 8.51 5.04
N LYS A 87 -18.74 7.99 5.15
CA LYS A 87 -18.18 7.46 6.39
C LYS A 87 -16.66 7.70 6.41
N GLU A 88 -16.11 8.00 7.58
CA GLU A 88 -14.68 8.12 7.80
C GLU A 88 -14.07 6.75 8.09
N PHE A 89 -12.89 6.47 7.50
CA PHE A 89 -12.15 5.23 7.66
C PHE A 89 -10.69 5.49 8.01
N SER A 90 -10.08 4.53 8.72
CA SER A 90 -8.63 4.49 8.93
C SER A 90 -7.94 3.74 7.78
N TYR A 91 -6.67 4.08 7.51
CA TYR A 91 -5.82 3.33 6.58
C TYR A 91 -5.35 1.97 7.12
N GLU A 92 -5.70 1.60 8.36
CA GLU A 92 -5.27 0.32 8.94
C GLU A 92 -5.95 -0.89 8.28
N ASN A 93 -7.31 -0.83 8.12
CA ASN A 93 -8.09 -1.99 7.65
C ASN A 93 -9.17 -1.66 6.59
N PRO A 94 -8.94 -0.75 5.63
CA PRO A 94 -9.98 -0.30 4.70
C PRO A 94 -10.52 -1.42 3.81
N LYS A 95 -9.68 -2.41 3.46
CA LYS A 95 -10.08 -3.56 2.63
C LYS A 95 -11.15 -4.44 3.29
N GLN A 96 -11.27 -4.40 4.60
CA GLN A 96 -12.27 -5.16 5.36
C GLN A 96 -13.48 -4.29 5.69
N GLU A 97 -13.27 -3.03 6.03
CA GLU A 97 -14.31 -2.13 6.51
C GLU A 97 -15.17 -1.54 5.38
N ILE A 98 -14.58 -1.19 4.23
CA ILE A 98 -15.33 -0.63 3.10
C ILE A 98 -16.39 -1.62 2.56
N PRO A 99 -16.10 -2.93 2.37
CA PRO A 99 -17.14 -3.89 1.96
C PRO A 99 -18.29 -3.99 2.96
N LEU A 100 -18.03 -3.88 4.27
CA LEU A 100 -19.08 -3.86 5.28
C LEU A 100 -19.94 -2.60 5.18
N PHE A 101 -19.36 -1.46 4.89
CA PHE A 101 -20.09 -0.22 4.66
C PHE A 101 -21.02 -0.30 3.43
N TRP A 102 -20.59 -0.95 2.36
CA TRP A 102 -21.44 -1.24 1.22
C TRP A 102 -22.62 -2.15 1.60
N GLN A 103 -22.39 -3.19 2.40
CA GLN A 103 -23.47 -4.06 2.90
C GLN A 103 -24.45 -3.27 3.79
N GLU A 104 -23.95 -2.46 4.73
CA GLU A 104 -24.76 -1.58 5.59
C GLU A 104 -25.61 -0.60 4.76
N HIS A 105 -25.02 -0.02 3.71
CA HIS A 105 -25.69 0.91 2.81
C HIS A 105 -26.93 0.28 2.16
N TYR A 106 -26.79 -0.91 1.59
CA TYR A 106 -27.91 -1.62 0.97
C TYR A 106 -28.90 -2.13 2.02
N ALA A 107 -28.46 -2.68 3.11
CA ALA A 107 -29.32 -3.19 4.18
C ALA A 107 -30.18 -2.09 4.84
N SER A 108 -29.65 -0.86 4.92
CA SER A 108 -30.40 0.31 5.45
C SER A 108 -31.49 0.82 4.51
N GLY A 109 -31.60 0.28 3.30
CA GLY A 109 -32.53 0.74 2.26
C GLY A 109 -32.13 2.02 1.54
N LYS A 110 -30.93 2.56 1.82
CA LYS A 110 -30.39 3.73 1.12
C LYS A 110 -30.07 3.44 -0.35
N GLY A 111 -29.82 2.18 -0.70
CA GLY A 111 -29.55 1.73 -2.07
C GLY A 111 -30.68 2.06 -3.07
N LYS A 112 -31.90 2.32 -2.61
CA LYS A 112 -33.00 2.80 -3.49
C LYS A 112 -32.85 4.26 -3.93
N TYR A 113 -32.04 5.06 -3.21
CA TYR A 113 -31.78 6.46 -3.53
C TYR A 113 -30.40 6.66 -4.17
N VAL A 114 -29.45 5.82 -3.77
CA VAL A 114 -28.06 5.83 -4.24
C VAL A 114 -27.67 4.39 -4.53
N CYS A 115 -27.63 4.05 -5.82
CA CYS A 115 -27.26 2.69 -6.27
C CYS A 115 -25.77 2.39 -6.07
N GLY A 116 -24.94 3.43 -5.93
CA GLY A 116 -23.51 3.29 -5.76
C GLY A 116 -22.78 3.13 -7.10
N MET A 117 -23.04 4.04 -8.03
CA MET A 117 -22.23 4.15 -9.26
C MET A 117 -20.78 4.50 -8.96
N PHE A 118 -20.52 5.16 -7.83
CA PHE A 118 -19.19 5.57 -7.41
C PHE A 118 -18.87 5.13 -5.99
N GLY A 119 -17.63 4.63 -5.80
CA GLY A 119 -16.93 4.62 -4.54
C GLY A 119 -15.88 5.73 -4.57
N ILE A 120 -15.93 6.68 -3.65
CA ILE A 120 -15.03 7.84 -3.71
C ILE A 120 -14.25 7.98 -2.41
N ASN A 121 -12.94 7.82 -2.50
CA ASN A 121 -12.02 8.15 -1.43
C ASN A 121 -11.63 9.63 -1.52
N ILE A 122 -11.71 10.36 -0.41
CA ILE A 122 -11.33 11.76 -0.28
C ILE A 122 -10.36 11.90 0.89
N ASP A 123 -9.11 12.21 0.58
CA ASP A 123 -8.05 12.52 1.55
C ASP A 123 -7.36 13.84 1.16
N PRO A 124 -7.92 14.99 1.56
CA PRO A 124 -7.41 16.29 1.16
C PRO A 124 -6.02 16.62 1.74
N GLN A 125 -5.60 15.90 2.76
CA GLN A 125 -4.34 16.12 3.48
C GLN A 125 -3.51 14.84 3.50
N TRP A 126 -2.96 14.46 2.36
CA TRP A 126 -2.08 13.28 2.24
C TRP A 126 -1.20 13.04 3.48
N GLY A 127 -1.37 11.88 4.13
CA GLY A 127 -0.61 11.48 5.31
C GLY A 127 -1.36 11.61 6.63
N ASN A 128 -2.66 11.85 6.61
CA ASN A 128 -3.52 11.63 7.77
C ASN A 128 -3.74 10.13 7.99
N ASP A 129 -4.07 9.75 9.23
CA ASP A 129 -4.42 8.36 9.56
C ASP A 129 -5.81 7.96 9.06
N LYS A 130 -6.57 8.91 8.49
CA LYS A 130 -7.96 8.73 8.11
C LYS A 130 -8.31 9.41 6.77
N PHE A 131 -9.31 8.85 6.13
CA PHE A 131 -9.91 9.37 4.89
C PHE A 131 -11.42 9.25 4.94
N GLU A 132 -12.11 10.04 4.14
CA GLU A 132 -13.54 9.91 3.92
C GLU A 132 -13.80 9.01 2.70
N TYR A 133 -14.75 8.08 2.83
CA TYR A 133 -15.23 7.27 1.71
C TYR A 133 -16.73 7.49 1.51
N LEU A 134 -17.14 7.67 0.26
CA LEU A 134 -18.53 7.83 -0.13
C LEU A 134 -18.96 6.72 -1.07
N ILE A 135 -20.17 6.20 -0.82
CA ILE A 135 -20.95 5.43 -1.80
C ILE A 135 -21.90 6.42 -2.42
N ALA A 136 -21.80 6.69 -3.73
CA ALA A 136 -22.46 7.84 -4.33
C ALA A 136 -22.97 7.60 -5.76
N ASP A 137 -23.93 8.41 -6.16
CA ASP A 137 -24.40 8.56 -7.54
C ASP A 137 -24.34 10.03 -7.97
N ILE A 138 -24.54 10.31 -9.25
CA ILE A 138 -24.70 11.70 -9.73
C ILE A 138 -25.94 12.31 -9.08
N TYR A 139 -25.76 13.48 -8.49
CA TYR A 139 -26.85 14.19 -7.83
C TYR A 139 -27.83 14.77 -8.85
N ASN A 140 -29.11 14.49 -8.64
CA ASN A 140 -30.20 15.13 -9.36
C ASN A 140 -30.86 16.20 -8.46
N PRO A 141 -30.72 17.49 -8.75
CA PRO A 141 -31.26 18.58 -7.92
C PRO A 141 -32.81 18.63 -7.87
N ALA A 142 -33.50 17.87 -8.71
CA ALA A 142 -34.95 17.76 -8.69
C ALA A 142 -35.49 16.79 -7.62
N VAL A 143 -34.59 16.10 -6.91
CA VAL A 143 -34.95 15.10 -5.88
C VAL A 143 -34.55 15.61 -4.51
N ASP A 144 -35.44 15.48 -3.53
CA ASP A 144 -35.12 15.77 -2.12
C ASP A 144 -33.97 14.90 -1.62
N ILE A 145 -33.15 15.46 -0.74
CA ILE A 145 -32.03 14.75 -0.15
C ILE A 145 -32.55 13.91 1.01
N PRO A 146 -32.51 12.56 0.93
CA PRO A 146 -32.91 11.69 2.02
C PRO A 146 -32.03 11.84 3.25
N GLU A 147 -32.60 11.57 4.43
CA GLU A 147 -31.85 11.59 5.68
C GLU A 147 -30.65 10.64 5.67
N GLY A 148 -29.51 11.11 6.15
CA GLY A 148 -28.27 10.36 6.21
C GLY A 148 -27.54 10.22 4.86
N LEU A 149 -27.95 10.99 3.84
CA LEU A 149 -27.19 11.21 2.62
C LEU A 149 -26.69 12.65 2.56
N THR A 150 -25.59 12.87 1.86
CA THR A 150 -24.93 14.18 1.71
C THR A 150 -24.66 14.48 0.25
N VAL A 151 -24.69 15.76 -0.09
CA VAL A 151 -24.32 16.25 -1.42
C VAL A 151 -22.91 16.81 -1.37
N LYS A 152 -22.05 16.39 -2.31
CA LYS A 152 -20.70 16.90 -2.47
C LYS A 152 -20.39 17.19 -3.93
N THR A 153 -19.53 18.17 -4.17
CA THR A 153 -19.02 18.47 -5.50
C THR A 153 -17.56 17.97 -5.60
N ILE A 154 -17.32 17.13 -6.57
CA ILE A 154 -15.98 16.70 -6.97
C ILE A 154 -15.45 17.75 -7.94
N PRO A 155 -14.32 18.38 -7.66
CA PRO A 155 -13.77 19.44 -8.51
C PRO A 155 -13.40 18.96 -9.90
N ALA A 156 -13.27 19.90 -10.83
CA ALA A 156 -12.76 19.61 -12.17
C ALA A 156 -11.28 19.24 -12.11
N PHE A 157 -10.94 18.08 -12.68
CA PHE A 157 -9.56 17.60 -12.76
C PHE A 157 -9.26 17.00 -14.14
N THR A 158 -7.97 16.91 -14.43
CA THR A 158 -7.46 15.92 -15.38
C THR A 158 -7.29 14.60 -14.64
N TRP A 159 -7.88 13.55 -15.16
CA TRP A 159 -7.89 12.22 -14.55
C TRP A 159 -7.09 11.22 -15.38
N ALA A 160 -6.25 10.43 -14.71
CA ALA A 160 -5.80 9.17 -15.25
C ALA A 160 -6.88 8.12 -14.94
N VAL A 161 -7.48 7.56 -15.98
CA VAL A 161 -8.59 6.61 -15.90
C VAL A 161 -8.10 5.22 -16.27
N PHE A 162 -8.19 4.29 -15.33
CA PHE A 162 -7.73 2.91 -15.47
C PHE A 162 -8.93 1.97 -15.61
N PRO A 163 -9.10 1.29 -16.75
CA PRO A 163 -10.14 0.28 -16.89
C PRO A 163 -9.79 -0.97 -16.07
N CYS A 164 -10.77 -1.49 -15.34
CA CYS A 164 -10.69 -2.76 -14.64
C CYS A 164 -11.75 -3.70 -15.21
N LYS A 165 -11.36 -4.94 -15.49
CA LYS A 165 -12.27 -5.96 -16.01
C LYS A 165 -12.10 -7.26 -15.23
N GLY A 166 -13.19 -7.74 -14.67
CA GLY A 166 -13.21 -8.98 -13.88
C GLY A 166 -14.13 -8.92 -12.68
N ALA A 167 -14.23 -10.03 -11.97
CA ALA A 167 -15.06 -10.15 -10.77
C ALA A 167 -14.54 -9.25 -9.63
N LEU A 168 -15.48 -8.60 -8.94
CA LEU A 168 -15.18 -7.85 -7.73
C LEU A 168 -15.08 -8.78 -6.51
N PRO A 169 -14.27 -8.43 -5.50
CA PRO A 169 -13.45 -7.22 -5.42
C PRO A 169 -12.07 -7.34 -6.09
N ASP A 170 -11.65 -8.53 -6.49
CA ASP A 170 -10.26 -8.89 -6.84
C ASP A 170 -9.74 -8.05 -8.01
N ALA A 171 -10.51 -7.94 -9.10
CA ALA A 171 -10.08 -7.20 -10.30
C ALA A 171 -9.80 -5.72 -10.00
N LEU A 172 -10.63 -5.08 -9.17
CA LEU A 172 -10.45 -3.70 -8.76
C LEU A 172 -9.22 -3.53 -7.85
N GLN A 173 -9.06 -4.44 -6.87
CA GLN A 173 -7.95 -4.41 -5.92
C GLN A 173 -6.59 -4.65 -6.61
N ASP A 174 -6.55 -5.52 -7.61
CA ASP A 174 -5.35 -5.78 -8.40
C ASP A 174 -4.91 -4.54 -9.18
N VAL A 175 -5.84 -3.88 -9.87
CA VAL A 175 -5.55 -2.65 -10.61
C VAL A 175 -5.13 -1.54 -9.66
N ASN A 176 -5.85 -1.36 -8.55
CA ASN A 176 -5.51 -0.37 -7.54
C ASN A 176 -4.09 -0.59 -6.98
N THR A 177 -3.75 -1.84 -6.67
CA THR A 177 -2.40 -2.19 -6.18
C THR A 177 -1.34 -1.81 -7.22
N LYS A 178 -1.54 -2.12 -8.50
CA LYS A 178 -0.60 -1.78 -9.59
C LYS A 178 -0.47 -0.28 -9.81
N ILE A 179 -1.55 0.48 -9.68
CA ILE A 179 -1.51 1.95 -9.77
C ILE A 179 -0.51 2.51 -8.77
N PHE A 180 -0.61 2.12 -7.49
CA PHE A 180 0.22 2.68 -6.42
C PHE A 180 1.62 2.06 -6.35
N SER A 181 1.79 0.79 -6.68
CA SER A 181 3.08 0.11 -6.59
C SER A 181 3.95 0.22 -7.84
N GLU A 182 3.37 0.44 -9.01
CA GLU A 182 4.08 0.38 -10.28
C GLU A 182 3.91 1.66 -11.12
N TRP A 183 2.66 2.04 -11.41
CA TRP A 183 2.40 3.16 -12.31
C TRP A 183 2.80 4.51 -11.71
N LEU A 184 2.37 4.79 -10.49
CA LEU A 184 2.63 6.06 -9.84
C LEU A 184 4.12 6.34 -9.61
N PRO A 185 4.94 5.38 -9.12
CA PRO A 185 6.38 5.58 -9.00
C PRO A 185 7.11 5.79 -10.34
N ALA A 186 6.55 5.26 -11.45
CA ALA A 186 7.12 5.38 -12.79
C ALA A 186 6.66 6.63 -13.55
N LEU A 187 5.76 7.43 -12.98
CA LEU A 187 5.12 8.55 -13.64
C LEU A 187 6.09 9.74 -13.84
N GLN A 188 6.40 10.05 -15.08
CA GLN A 188 7.38 11.10 -15.44
C GLN A 188 6.71 12.46 -15.73
N ASP A 189 5.67 12.47 -16.55
CA ASP A 189 5.06 13.69 -17.10
C ASP A 189 3.99 14.29 -16.22
N TYR A 190 3.50 13.53 -15.26
CA TYR A 190 2.40 13.92 -14.38
C TYR A 190 2.76 13.69 -12.93
N GLU A 191 2.03 14.37 -12.04
CA GLU A 191 2.02 14.14 -10.61
C GLU A 191 0.59 14.16 -10.07
N PHE A 192 0.37 13.71 -8.86
CA PHE A 192 -0.94 13.81 -8.21
C PHE A 192 -1.42 15.25 -8.16
N ALA A 193 -2.68 15.48 -8.52
CA ALA A 193 -3.29 16.79 -8.44
C ALA A 193 -3.97 17.05 -7.08
N ALA A 194 -4.58 16.02 -6.49
CA ALA A 194 -5.35 16.13 -5.25
C ALA A 194 -5.65 14.75 -4.64
N GLY A 195 -6.01 14.70 -3.37
CA GLY A 195 -6.32 13.47 -2.62
C GLY A 195 -7.70 12.90 -2.94
N TYR A 196 -7.94 12.54 -4.18
CA TYR A 196 -9.14 11.83 -4.61
C TYR A 196 -8.77 10.52 -5.28
N CYS A 197 -9.58 9.49 -5.03
CA CYS A 197 -9.60 8.28 -5.84
C CYS A 197 -11.06 7.92 -6.07
N VAL A 198 -11.47 7.83 -7.34
CA VAL A 198 -12.84 7.51 -7.72
C VAL A 198 -12.86 6.13 -8.33
N GLU A 199 -13.67 5.25 -7.78
CA GLU A 199 -14.04 3.96 -8.34
C GLU A 199 -15.39 4.13 -9.03
N MET A 200 -15.44 3.91 -10.34
CA MET A 200 -16.69 3.93 -11.10
C MET A 200 -17.11 2.50 -11.39
N TYR A 201 -18.35 2.18 -11.09
CA TYR A 201 -18.94 0.86 -11.26
C TYR A 201 -19.98 0.89 -12.37
N ASP A 202 -19.90 -0.07 -13.30
CA ASP A 202 -20.99 -0.28 -14.25
C ASP A 202 -22.19 -0.96 -13.58
N MET A 203 -23.35 -0.89 -14.21
CA MET A 203 -24.59 -1.50 -13.66
C MET A 203 -24.47 -3.03 -13.66
N PRO A 204 -24.61 -3.68 -12.48
CA PRO A 204 -24.44 -5.13 -12.37
C PRO A 204 -25.42 -5.96 -13.19
N ASP A 205 -26.63 -5.44 -13.43
CA ASP A 205 -27.70 -6.09 -14.20
C ASP A 205 -27.38 -6.24 -15.70
N LYS A 206 -26.36 -5.54 -16.21
CA LYS A 206 -25.84 -5.76 -17.56
C LYS A 206 -25.05 -7.05 -17.72
N TYR A 207 -24.71 -7.70 -16.62
CA TYR A 207 -23.80 -8.86 -16.59
C TYR A 207 -24.53 -10.09 -16.03
N PRO A 208 -24.36 -11.29 -16.64
CA PRO A 208 -25.06 -12.51 -16.20
C PRO A 208 -24.84 -12.88 -14.74
N ASN A 209 -23.66 -12.59 -14.20
CA ASN A 209 -23.27 -12.88 -12.81
C ASN A 209 -23.10 -11.60 -11.96
N GLY A 210 -23.70 -10.48 -12.40
CA GLY A 210 -23.57 -9.22 -11.70
C GLY A 210 -22.12 -8.78 -11.50
N THR A 211 -21.78 -8.30 -10.32
CA THR A 211 -20.41 -7.87 -9.96
C THR A 211 -19.40 -9.03 -9.91
N SER A 212 -19.86 -10.28 -9.84
CA SER A 212 -19.02 -11.48 -9.88
C SER A 212 -18.73 -11.98 -11.30
N ASP A 213 -19.20 -11.27 -12.33
CA ASP A 213 -18.94 -11.64 -13.72
C ASP A 213 -17.49 -11.37 -14.10
N LYS A 214 -16.88 -12.32 -14.82
CA LYS A 214 -15.51 -12.17 -15.34
C LYS A 214 -15.30 -11.02 -16.32
N ASN A 215 -16.38 -10.49 -16.88
CA ASN A 215 -16.37 -9.35 -17.78
C ASN A 215 -16.89 -8.07 -17.13
N TYR A 216 -17.21 -8.10 -15.83
CA TYR A 216 -17.69 -6.93 -15.13
C TYR A 216 -16.69 -5.77 -15.30
N TYR A 217 -17.22 -4.59 -15.62
CA TYR A 217 -16.39 -3.42 -15.93
C TYR A 217 -16.47 -2.37 -14.81
N THR A 218 -15.30 -1.90 -14.42
CA THR A 218 -15.16 -0.77 -13.50
C THR A 218 -14.01 0.12 -13.97
N GLU A 219 -13.89 1.29 -13.40
CA GLU A 219 -12.75 2.20 -13.63
C GLU A 219 -12.22 2.72 -12.29
N ILE A 220 -10.92 2.97 -12.22
CA ILE A 220 -10.29 3.76 -11.15
C ILE A 220 -9.81 5.07 -11.77
N TRP A 221 -10.20 6.20 -11.16
CA TRP A 221 -9.80 7.53 -11.61
C TRP A 221 -8.89 8.19 -10.59
N ILE A 222 -7.71 8.60 -11.00
CA ILE A 222 -6.72 9.29 -10.19
C ILE A 222 -6.51 10.69 -10.75
N PRO A 223 -6.70 11.77 -9.97
CA PRO A 223 -6.51 13.12 -10.45
C PRO A 223 -5.03 13.41 -10.63
N VAL A 224 -4.65 13.92 -11.79
CA VAL A 224 -3.27 14.22 -12.16
C VAL A 224 -3.13 15.63 -12.72
N LYS A 225 -1.95 16.21 -12.56
CA LYS A 225 -1.56 17.46 -13.23
C LYS A 225 -0.19 17.27 -13.87
N LYS A 226 0.08 18.03 -14.93
CA LYS A 226 1.41 18.05 -15.56
C LYS A 226 2.43 18.63 -14.58
N LYS A 227 3.61 18.04 -14.56
CA LYS A 227 4.79 18.58 -13.88
C LYS A 227 5.27 19.85 -14.54
#